data_56b75c20b717081afb1634f8ef58868f
#
_entry.id   56b75c20b717081afb1634f8ef58868f
#
_cell.length_a   1.000
_cell.length_b   1.000
_cell.length_c   1.000
_cell.angle_alpha   90.00
_cell.angle_beta   90.00
_cell.angle_gamma   90.00
#
_symmetry.space_group_name_H-M   'P 1'
#
loop_
_entity.id
_entity.type
_entity.pdbx_description
1 polymer ?
#
loop_
_entity_poly.entity_id
_entity_poly.type
_entity_poly.pdbx_seq_one_letter_code
_entity_poly.pdbx_strand_id
1 'polypeptide(L)'
;MKKLLCILLLLFCITGVNSQTILTLGRVKVDGLNVARSGENLLVSMDIDVAGIDMPSSREVSFAPVLRAENNELSLSPVVLAGRNRYYLHLRNDVVSGEGTSLFRAGRDRVIHYSATVPYAEWMADATLELGDEVCGCLCEVLYADRSPLTTLDFGPKVFSPVFVYRAPKAEEVKTRELKGSAYIDFPVNRTEIYEDYRRNPVELAKIRATIDTVRNDADTRITSIRIKGYASPEGSYANNTRLAQGRTETLRNYVQCLYNFPFGIMSMDYEPEDWAGLERYLETCTLPSRYGMLELARSGGDPDAREQKIKARYPQDYQFLLREVYPGIRHSDYTVEYVVRAYTDVEEARRIWRTAPGKLSLNEFYRVAESYQAGSDEYNEVFETMVRLYPDDATANLNASNVAMSRGDLVSARKYVAKAGDTPEAVYARGVLAGLDKDYAQARRLLSRAQDMGVKEAADALEQINKIDKK
;
A
#
# COMPACT_ATOMS: atom_id res chain seq x y z
N MET A 1 21.43 45.45 -28.36
CA MET A 1 20.53 44.67 -29.19
C MET A 1 21.18 43.29 -29.48
N LYS A 2 20.92 42.31 -28.66
CA LYS A 2 21.32 40.92 -28.93
C LYS A 2 20.05 40.09 -28.91
N LYS A 3 19.71 39.55 -30.09
CA LYS A 3 18.55 38.68 -30.30
C LYS A 3 18.90 37.30 -29.71
N LEU A 4 18.15 36.91 -28.66
CA LEU A 4 18.19 35.57 -28.12
C LEU A 4 17.39 34.64 -29.04
N LEU A 5 18.05 33.72 -29.72
CA LEU A 5 17.47 32.69 -30.57
C LEU A 5 17.09 31.54 -29.65
N CYS A 6 15.80 31.41 -29.29
CA CYS A 6 15.26 30.22 -28.64
C CYS A 6 15.20 29.07 -29.67
N ILE A 7 16.15 28.14 -29.57
CA ILE A 7 16.06 26.86 -30.31
C ILE A 7 15.17 25.95 -29.48
N LEU A 8 13.94 25.77 -29.96
CA LEU A 8 13.03 24.74 -29.44
C LEU A 8 13.56 23.38 -29.89
N LEU A 9 14.20 22.64 -28.98
CA LEU A 9 14.54 21.23 -29.21
C LEU A 9 13.24 20.41 -29.10
N LEU A 10 12.69 20.05 -30.26
CA LEU A 10 11.66 19.03 -30.41
C LEU A 10 12.32 17.68 -30.12
N LEU A 11 12.05 17.10 -28.94
CA LEU A 11 12.42 15.71 -28.65
C LEU A 11 11.54 14.79 -29.51
N PHE A 12 12.13 14.18 -30.52
CA PHE A 12 11.53 13.08 -31.26
C PHE A 12 11.68 11.79 -30.45
N CYS A 13 10.54 11.15 -30.08
CA CYS A 13 10.57 9.74 -29.70
C CYS A 13 10.82 8.89 -30.95
N ILE A 14 12.06 8.46 -31.16
CA ILE A 14 12.46 7.58 -32.25
C ILE A 14 12.42 6.16 -31.71
N THR A 15 11.42 5.37 -32.10
CA THR A 15 11.47 3.91 -31.96
C THR A 15 12.15 3.35 -33.21
N GLY A 16 13.47 3.30 -33.21
CA GLY A 16 14.21 2.66 -34.29
C GLY A 16 14.07 1.13 -34.18
N VAL A 17 13.23 0.53 -34.98
CA VAL A 17 13.17 -0.92 -35.14
C VAL A 17 14.12 -1.32 -36.27
N ASN A 18 15.29 -1.83 -35.93
CA ASN A 18 16.19 -2.49 -36.88
C ASN A 18 15.69 -3.92 -37.14
N SER A 19 14.59 -4.08 -37.87
CA SER A 19 14.16 -5.39 -38.35
C SER A 19 14.04 -5.37 -39.87
N GLN A 20 14.80 -6.21 -40.54
CA GLN A 20 14.61 -6.52 -41.94
C GLN A 20 13.38 -7.43 -42.05
N THR A 21 12.27 -6.89 -42.52
CA THR A 21 11.08 -7.71 -42.82
C THR A 21 11.15 -8.13 -44.29
N ILE A 22 11.14 -9.45 -44.53
CA ILE A 22 11.07 -10.02 -45.89
C ILE A 22 9.58 -10.21 -46.25
N LEU A 23 9.12 -9.51 -47.27
CA LEU A 23 7.75 -9.61 -47.74
C LEU A 23 7.52 -10.87 -48.58
N THR A 24 6.24 -11.26 -48.77
CA THR A 24 5.79 -12.52 -49.36
C THR A 24 6.30 -12.79 -50.77
N LEU A 25 6.62 -11.76 -51.55
CA LEU A 25 7.35 -11.93 -52.82
C LEU A 25 8.78 -12.44 -52.63
N GLY A 26 9.24 -12.59 -51.35
CA GLY A 26 10.55 -13.14 -51.01
C GLY A 26 11.76 -12.30 -51.48
N ARG A 27 11.53 -11.13 -52.02
CA ARG A 27 12.52 -10.29 -52.71
C ARG A 27 12.48 -8.82 -52.29
N VAL A 28 11.55 -8.44 -51.41
CA VAL A 28 11.42 -7.07 -50.92
C VAL A 28 11.83 -7.02 -49.44
N LYS A 29 12.71 -6.05 -49.14
CA LYS A 29 13.13 -5.79 -47.75
C LYS A 29 12.71 -4.38 -47.36
N VAL A 30 12.29 -4.21 -46.12
CA VAL A 30 12.00 -2.91 -45.53
C VAL A 30 13.07 -2.59 -44.47
N ASP A 31 13.79 -1.51 -44.70
CA ASP A 31 14.83 -1.00 -43.81
C ASP A 31 14.49 0.43 -43.34
N GLY A 32 15.11 0.89 -42.25
CA GLY A 32 14.97 2.27 -41.78
C GLY A 32 13.54 2.66 -41.38
N LEU A 33 12.70 1.70 -41.02
CA LEU A 33 11.34 1.97 -40.59
C LEU A 33 11.34 2.90 -39.36
N ASN A 34 10.69 4.04 -39.54
CA ASN A 34 10.49 5.01 -38.48
C ASN A 34 9.03 5.49 -38.45
N VAL A 35 8.36 5.34 -37.34
CA VAL A 35 7.01 5.87 -37.11
C VAL A 35 7.07 6.81 -35.91
N ALA A 36 6.70 8.06 -36.12
CA ALA A 36 6.76 9.11 -35.12
C ALA A 36 5.48 9.93 -35.08
N ARG A 37 5.03 10.25 -33.89
CA ARG A 37 3.94 11.22 -33.65
C ARG A 37 4.54 12.60 -33.45
N SER A 38 4.08 13.57 -34.25
CA SER A 38 4.45 14.98 -34.14
C SER A 38 3.19 15.83 -34.04
N GLY A 39 2.83 16.22 -32.82
CA GLY A 39 1.58 16.94 -32.55
C GLY A 39 0.34 16.12 -32.94
N GLU A 40 -0.44 16.67 -33.89
CA GLU A 40 -1.66 16.03 -34.42
C GLU A 40 -1.40 15.16 -35.66
N ASN A 41 -0.14 14.92 -36.01
CA ASN A 41 0.20 14.14 -37.19
C ASN A 41 1.01 12.89 -36.83
N LEU A 42 0.81 11.83 -37.60
CA LEU A 42 1.64 10.63 -37.62
C LEU A 42 2.51 10.67 -38.86
N LEU A 43 3.82 10.52 -38.67
CA LEU A 43 4.81 10.43 -39.75
C LEU A 43 5.27 8.98 -39.87
N VAL A 44 5.25 8.45 -41.09
CA VAL A 44 5.73 7.11 -41.40
C VAL A 44 6.81 7.24 -42.45
N SER A 45 8.00 6.73 -42.24
CA SER A 45 9.08 6.67 -43.22
C SER A 45 9.77 5.32 -43.20
N MET A 46 10.18 4.85 -44.39
CA MET A 46 10.88 3.59 -44.55
C MET A 46 11.59 3.54 -45.89
N ASP A 47 12.57 2.69 -46.03
CA ASP A 47 13.26 2.36 -47.24
C ASP A 47 12.79 0.98 -47.73
N ILE A 48 12.22 0.91 -48.92
CA ILE A 48 11.74 -0.33 -49.53
C ILE A 48 12.78 -0.76 -50.57
N ASP A 49 13.56 -1.77 -50.28
CA ASP A 49 14.53 -2.34 -51.23
C ASP A 49 13.80 -3.26 -52.24
N VAL A 50 13.74 -2.81 -53.47
CA VAL A 50 13.07 -3.48 -54.58
C VAL A 50 14.07 -4.05 -55.61
N ALA A 51 15.38 -4.00 -55.32
CA ALA A 51 16.44 -4.44 -56.24
C ALA A 51 16.31 -5.93 -56.65
N GLY A 52 15.66 -6.74 -55.76
CA GLY A 52 15.44 -8.17 -56.02
C GLY A 52 14.20 -8.48 -56.89
N ILE A 53 13.39 -7.48 -57.23
CA ILE A 53 12.14 -7.70 -58.01
C ILE A 53 12.43 -7.75 -59.48
N ASP A 54 12.17 -8.90 -60.11
CA ASP A 54 12.15 -9.06 -61.56
C ASP A 54 10.75 -8.85 -62.08
N MET A 55 10.44 -7.63 -62.58
CA MET A 55 9.10 -7.22 -62.97
C MET A 55 8.94 -7.31 -64.50
N PRO A 56 7.99 -8.14 -64.99
CA PRO A 56 7.66 -8.15 -66.41
C PRO A 56 7.24 -6.77 -66.93
N SER A 57 7.62 -6.44 -68.18
CA SER A 57 7.42 -5.09 -68.73
C SER A 57 5.97 -4.58 -68.70
N SER A 58 4.99 -5.49 -68.69
CA SER A 58 3.56 -5.19 -68.71
C SER A 58 2.87 -5.25 -67.34
N ARG A 59 3.62 -5.55 -66.27
CA ARG A 59 3.10 -5.67 -64.89
C ARG A 59 3.59 -4.55 -64.00
N GLU A 60 2.93 -4.41 -62.85
CA GLU A 60 3.31 -3.48 -61.81
C GLU A 60 2.96 -4.07 -60.44
N VAL A 61 3.62 -3.59 -59.39
CA VAL A 61 3.25 -3.83 -58.02
C VAL A 61 3.03 -2.51 -57.30
N SER A 62 1.95 -2.43 -56.57
CA SER A 62 1.63 -1.32 -55.69
C SER A 62 2.00 -1.72 -54.25
N PHE A 63 2.80 -0.89 -53.59
CA PHE A 63 3.09 -1.02 -52.13
C PHE A 63 2.28 0.05 -51.41
N ALA A 64 1.36 -0.37 -50.56
CA ALA A 64 0.51 0.51 -49.76
C ALA A 64 0.70 0.20 -48.28
N PRO A 65 1.35 1.08 -47.48
CA PRO A 65 1.35 0.90 -46.05
C PRO A 65 -0.06 1.12 -45.49
N VAL A 66 -0.46 0.27 -44.52
CA VAL A 66 -1.79 0.26 -43.92
C VAL A 66 -1.67 0.25 -42.43
N LEU A 67 -2.34 1.18 -41.75
CA LEU A 67 -2.53 1.17 -40.31
C LEU A 67 -3.82 0.42 -40.00
N ARG A 68 -3.74 -0.57 -39.11
CA ARG A 68 -4.88 -1.41 -38.78
C ARG A 68 -4.99 -1.60 -37.24
N ALA A 69 -6.21 -1.40 -36.71
CA ALA A 69 -6.56 -1.74 -35.32
C ALA A 69 -8.03 -2.21 -35.34
N GLU A 70 -8.32 -3.31 -34.65
CA GLU A 70 -9.64 -3.97 -34.52
C GLU A 70 -10.66 -3.66 -35.63
N ASN A 71 -11.34 -2.48 -35.56
CA ASN A 71 -12.39 -2.05 -36.48
C ASN A 71 -12.01 -0.86 -37.37
N ASN A 72 -10.76 -0.39 -37.29
CA ASN A 72 -10.30 0.77 -38.05
C ASN A 72 -9.14 0.39 -38.97
N GLU A 73 -9.17 0.90 -40.16
CA GLU A 73 -8.12 0.75 -41.16
C GLU A 73 -7.89 2.06 -41.88
N LEU A 74 -6.63 2.44 -42.09
CA LEU A 74 -6.23 3.60 -42.90
C LEU A 74 -5.11 3.19 -43.84
N SER A 75 -5.38 3.19 -45.15
CA SER A 75 -4.35 3.05 -46.18
C SER A 75 -3.64 4.37 -46.40
N LEU A 76 -2.30 4.33 -46.33
CA LEU A 76 -1.45 5.48 -46.66
C LEU A 76 -1.25 5.55 -48.17
N SER A 77 -0.65 6.67 -48.66
CA SER A 77 -0.39 6.86 -50.07
C SER A 77 0.44 5.73 -50.66
N PRO A 78 -0.02 5.05 -51.74
CA PRO A 78 0.70 3.94 -52.30
C PRO A 78 1.89 4.43 -53.17
N VAL A 79 2.86 3.53 -53.34
CA VAL A 79 3.93 3.69 -54.33
C VAL A 79 3.86 2.55 -55.35
N VAL A 80 4.02 2.87 -56.61
CA VAL A 80 3.90 1.90 -57.72
C VAL A 80 5.28 1.65 -58.35
N LEU A 81 5.70 0.39 -58.35
CA LEU A 81 6.88 -0.08 -59.08
C LEU A 81 6.41 -0.78 -60.36
N ALA A 82 6.64 -0.15 -61.53
CA ALA A 82 6.16 -0.63 -62.79
C ALA A 82 7.28 -1.20 -63.65
N GLY A 83 6.95 -2.25 -64.42
CA GLY A 83 7.78 -2.75 -65.52
C GLY A 83 7.88 -1.71 -66.61
N ARG A 84 8.89 -1.86 -67.53
CA ARG A 84 9.21 -0.82 -68.51
C ARG A 84 8.06 -0.30 -69.31
N ASN A 85 7.25 -1.17 -69.88
CA ASN A 85 6.11 -0.73 -70.77
C ASN A 85 5.00 -0.07 -69.95
N ARG A 86 4.73 -0.61 -68.76
CA ARG A 86 3.71 -0.10 -67.81
C ARG A 86 4.11 1.27 -67.28
N TYR A 87 5.38 1.47 -66.99
CA TYR A 87 5.93 2.74 -66.53
C TYR A 87 5.70 3.86 -67.57
N TYR A 88 6.07 3.60 -68.80
CA TYR A 88 5.84 4.60 -69.89
C TYR A 88 4.35 4.79 -70.30
N LEU A 89 3.53 3.77 -70.02
CA LEU A 89 2.06 3.91 -70.20
C LEU A 89 1.51 4.89 -69.16
N HIS A 90 1.88 4.76 -67.91
CA HIS A 90 1.49 5.72 -66.87
C HIS A 90 1.94 7.15 -67.21
N LEU A 91 3.17 7.32 -67.64
CA LEU A 91 3.72 8.65 -67.98
C LEU A 91 2.98 9.30 -69.22
N ARG A 92 2.50 8.50 -70.14
CA ARG A 92 1.80 9.03 -71.35
C ARG A 92 0.34 9.39 -71.08
N ASN A 93 -0.30 8.62 -70.22
CA ASN A 93 -1.73 8.70 -70.01
C ASN A 93 -2.15 9.48 -68.79
N ASP A 94 -1.17 10.00 -68.08
CA ASP A 94 -1.35 10.66 -66.77
C ASP A 94 -2.20 9.81 -65.79
N VAL A 95 -2.09 8.46 -65.87
CA VAL A 95 -2.94 7.48 -65.17
C VAL A 95 -2.51 7.31 -63.74
N VAL A 96 -1.35 7.78 -63.34
CA VAL A 96 -0.91 7.83 -61.93
C VAL A 96 -1.44 9.08 -61.26
N SER A 97 -2.75 9.22 -61.28
CA SER A 97 -3.45 10.38 -60.78
C SER A 97 -4.31 10.05 -59.56
N GLY A 98 -3.71 9.35 -58.55
CA GLY A 98 -4.21 9.43 -57.21
C GLY A 98 -3.36 10.46 -56.45
N GLU A 99 -3.97 11.38 -55.71
CA GLU A 99 -3.22 12.31 -54.89
C GLU A 99 -2.23 11.52 -54.02
N GLY A 100 -0.92 11.78 -54.16
CA GLY A 100 0.14 11.18 -53.37
C GLY A 100 0.76 9.88 -53.92
N THR A 101 0.34 9.32 -55.05
CA THR A 101 0.95 8.11 -55.64
C THR A 101 2.27 8.44 -56.34
N SER A 102 3.36 7.76 -55.94
CA SER A 102 4.66 7.90 -56.57
C SER A 102 4.96 6.72 -57.50
N LEU A 103 5.52 6.99 -58.70
CA LEU A 103 5.79 5.97 -59.70
C LEU A 103 7.32 5.72 -59.84
N PHE A 104 7.71 4.47 -59.73
CA PHE A 104 9.07 3.98 -59.84
C PHE A 104 9.21 2.95 -60.97
N ARG A 105 10.40 2.80 -61.51
CA ARG A 105 10.66 1.87 -62.65
C ARG A 105 11.51 0.68 -62.17
N ALA A 106 10.99 -0.51 -62.26
CA ALA A 106 11.73 -1.74 -61.99
C ALA A 106 13.01 -1.88 -62.87
N GLY A 107 14.07 -2.34 -62.26
CA GLY A 107 15.39 -2.47 -62.88
C GLY A 107 16.19 -1.16 -62.99
N ARG A 108 15.58 -0.01 -62.68
CA ARG A 108 16.23 1.29 -62.57
C ARG A 108 16.36 1.74 -61.13
N ASP A 109 15.19 1.81 -60.44
CA ASP A 109 15.12 2.23 -59.07
C ASP A 109 15.29 1.01 -58.16
N ARG A 110 16.24 1.06 -57.22
CA ARG A 110 16.63 -0.07 -56.35
C ARG A 110 16.04 0.05 -54.98
N VAL A 111 15.92 1.28 -54.47
CA VAL A 111 15.38 1.60 -53.17
C VAL A 111 14.33 2.69 -53.33
N ILE A 112 13.18 2.50 -52.76
CA ILE A 112 12.11 3.48 -52.70
C ILE A 112 12.12 4.11 -51.32
N HIS A 113 12.49 5.40 -51.23
CA HIS A 113 12.40 6.16 -49.99
C HIS A 113 10.93 6.59 -49.81
N TYR A 114 10.24 5.89 -48.91
CA TYR A 114 8.85 6.16 -48.61
C TYR A 114 8.74 7.15 -47.46
N SER A 115 7.83 8.11 -47.59
CA SER A 115 7.45 9.02 -46.50
C SER A 115 5.99 9.45 -46.65
N ALA A 116 5.23 9.32 -45.59
CA ALA A 116 3.85 9.78 -45.52
C ALA A 116 3.56 10.49 -44.20
N THR A 117 2.66 11.47 -44.26
CA THR A 117 2.18 12.19 -43.07
C THR A 117 0.66 12.17 -43.12
N VAL A 118 0.05 11.72 -42.04
CA VAL A 118 -1.42 11.65 -41.88
C VAL A 118 -1.85 12.24 -40.56
N PRO A 119 -3.07 12.79 -40.47
CA PRO A 119 -3.63 13.21 -39.18
C PRO A 119 -3.67 12.02 -38.22
N TYR A 120 -3.18 12.23 -37.00
CA TYR A 120 -3.23 11.22 -35.94
C TYR A 120 -4.63 11.11 -35.37
N ALA A 121 -5.14 9.90 -35.24
CA ALA A 121 -6.38 9.59 -34.53
C ALA A 121 -6.09 8.63 -33.37
N GLU A 122 -6.87 8.71 -32.30
CA GLU A 122 -6.64 7.94 -31.05
C GLU A 122 -6.58 6.42 -31.26
N TRP A 123 -7.35 5.88 -32.21
CA TRP A 123 -7.34 4.46 -32.54
C TRP A 123 -5.99 3.98 -33.11
N MET A 124 -5.14 4.90 -33.57
CA MET A 124 -3.80 4.58 -34.10
C MET A 124 -2.79 4.32 -33.01
N ALA A 125 -3.15 4.57 -31.71
CA ALA A 125 -2.24 4.45 -30.59
C ALA A 125 -1.55 3.08 -30.52
N ASP A 126 -2.31 2.02 -30.76
CA ASP A 126 -1.87 0.62 -30.69
C ASP A 126 -2.05 -0.11 -32.04
N ALA A 127 -2.18 0.65 -33.12
CA ALA A 127 -2.37 0.07 -34.43
C ALA A 127 -1.13 -0.70 -34.91
N THR A 128 -1.37 -1.72 -35.73
CA THR A 128 -0.30 -2.41 -36.47
C THR A 128 -0.12 -1.72 -37.80
N LEU A 129 1.12 -1.34 -38.12
CA LEU A 129 1.49 -0.90 -39.46
C LEU A 129 1.86 -2.13 -40.28
N GLU A 130 1.13 -2.34 -41.35
CA GLU A 130 1.33 -3.41 -42.35
C GLU A 130 1.80 -2.81 -43.66
N LEU A 131 2.54 -3.55 -44.46
CA LEU A 131 2.78 -3.20 -45.88
C LEU A 131 1.96 -4.14 -46.75
N GLY A 132 1.00 -3.58 -47.48
CA GLY A 132 0.27 -4.27 -48.50
C GLY A 132 1.04 -4.24 -49.81
N ASP A 133 1.10 -5.36 -50.51
CA ASP A 133 1.61 -5.47 -51.86
C ASP A 133 0.55 -6.06 -52.79
N GLU A 134 0.30 -5.39 -53.89
CA GLU A 134 -0.70 -5.78 -54.91
C GLU A 134 -0.05 -5.79 -56.29
N VAL A 135 -0.02 -6.96 -56.92
CA VAL A 135 0.54 -7.14 -58.26
C VAL A 135 -0.59 -7.09 -59.29
N CYS A 136 -0.48 -6.15 -60.22
CA CYS A 136 -1.46 -5.97 -61.31
C CYS A 136 -0.93 -6.41 -62.66
N GLY A 137 -1.83 -7.01 -63.44
CA GLY A 137 -1.60 -7.42 -64.83
C GLY A 137 -1.87 -6.32 -65.87
N CYS A 138 -1.89 -6.70 -67.17
CA CYS A 138 -2.00 -5.78 -68.30
C CYS A 138 -3.33 -5.02 -68.33
N LEU A 139 -4.42 -5.63 -67.89
CA LEU A 139 -5.77 -5.08 -67.88
C LEU A 139 -6.19 -4.51 -66.51
N CYS A 140 -5.23 -4.24 -65.64
CA CYS A 140 -5.44 -3.80 -64.25
C CYS A 140 -6.15 -4.85 -63.38
N GLU A 141 -6.12 -6.13 -63.80
CA GLU A 141 -6.54 -7.24 -62.94
C GLU A 141 -5.54 -7.46 -61.84
N VAL A 142 -6.03 -7.66 -60.61
CA VAL A 142 -5.21 -8.03 -59.45
C VAL A 142 -4.84 -9.52 -59.58
N LEU A 143 -3.55 -9.79 -59.75
CA LEU A 143 -3.02 -11.13 -59.90
C LEU A 143 -2.65 -11.74 -58.53
N TYR A 144 -2.26 -10.90 -57.60
CA TYR A 144 -1.83 -11.27 -56.28
C TYR A 144 -1.94 -10.07 -55.34
N ALA A 145 -2.37 -10.30 -54.12
CA ALA A 145 -2.36 -9.30 -53.07
C ALA A 145 -2.04 -9.97 -51.73
N ASP A 146 -1.18 -9.35 -50.95
CA ASP A 146 -0.83 -9.81 -49.58
C ASP A 146 -0.56 -8.61 -48.68
N ARG A 147 -0.48 -8.88 -47.36
CA ARG A 147 -0.15 -7.88 -46.35
C ARG A 147 0.82 -8.48 -45.33
N SER A 148 1.87 -7.79 -45.04
CA SER A 148 2.89 -8.19 -44.07
C SER A 148 3.00 -7.18 -42.93
N PRO A 149 2.91 -7.59 -41.67
CA PRO A 149 3.07 -6.69 -40.55
C PRO A 149 4.53 -6.20 -40.43
N LEU A 150 4.69 -4.90 -40.24
CA LEU A 150 5.99 -4.25 -40.07
C LEU A 150 6.27 -3.95 -38.61
N THR A 151 5.32 -3.34 -37.89
CA THR A 151 5.46 -2.98 -36.46
C THR A 151 4.11 -2.67 -35.87
N THR A 152 4.02 -2.81 -34.53
CA THR A 152 2.85 -2.32 -33.76
C THR A 152 3.25 -0.99 -33.11
N LEU A 153 2.39 0.00 -33.18
CA LEU A 153 2.58 1.32 -32.59
C LEU A 153 2.38 1.25 -31.08
N ASP A 154 3.00 2.16 -30.34
CA ASP A 154 2.90 2.26 -28.89
C ASP A 154 2.89 3.75 -28.47
N PHE A 155 1.81 4.44 -28.88
CA PHE A 155 1.58 5.85 -28.57
C PHE A 155 0.49 6.07 -27.52
N GLY A 156 -0.10 4.97 -27.01
CA GLY A 156 -1.12 5.04 -25.98
C GLY A 156 -0.62 5.69 -24.68
N PRO A 157 -1.51 6.26 -23.87
CA PRO A 157 -1.15 6.81 -22.56
C PRO A 157 -0.63 5.70 -21.67
N LYS A 158 0.61 5.84 -21.24
CA LYS A 158 1.24 4.89 -20.33
C LYS A 158 0.81 5.20 -18.90
N VAL A 159 0.09 4.27 -18.28
CA VAL A 159 -0.38 4.36 -16.90
C VAL A 159 0.47 3.43 -16.03
N PHE A 160 0.92 3.94 -14.90
CA PHE A 160 1.63 3.11 -13.93
C PHE A 160 0.64 2.15 -13.25
N SER A 161 0.79 0.86 -13.51
CA SER A 161 -0.05 -0.22 -13.00
C SER A 161 0.80 -1.28 -12.30
N PRO A 162 1.24 -1.00 -11.06
CA PRO A 162 2.14 -1.88 -10.33
C PRO A 162 1.42 -3.11 -9.76
N VAL A 163 2.16 -4.18 -9.55
CA VAL A 163 1.74 -5.33 -8.73
C VAL A 163 1.94 -4.98 -7.26
N PHE A 164 0.95 -5.25 -6.40
CA PHE A 164 1.07 -5.05 -4.96
C PHE A 164 1.61 -6.30 -4.28
N VAL A 165 2.71 -6.15 -3.51
CA VAL A 165 3.41 -7.25 -2.85
C VAL A 165 3.02 -7.31 -1.38
N TYR A 166 2.21 -8.32 -1.02
CA TYR A 166 1.79 -8.57 0.36
C TYR A 166 2.80 -9.46 1.08
N ARG A 167 2.87 -9.29 2.40
CA ARG A 167 3.80 -10.05 3.23
C ARG A 167 3.07 -10.89 4.27
N ALA A 168 3.42 -12.18 4.33
CA ALA A 168 2.96 -13.05 5.40
C ALA A 168 3.62 -12.66 6.73
N PRO A 169 2.83 -12.42 7.81
CA PRO A 169 3.38 -12.24 9.15
C PRO A 169 4.02 -13.53 9.66
N LYS A 170 4.96 -13.39 10.61
CA LYS A 170 5.47 -14.55 11.34
C LYS A 170 4.34 -15.18 12.16
N ALA A 171 4.30 -16.50 12.21
CA ALA A 171 3.38 -17.20 13.10
C ALA A 171 3.76 -16.90 14.56
N GLU A 172 2.78 -16.57 15.38
CA GLU A 172 2.94 -16.53 16.84
C GLU A 172 2.94 -17.96 17.37
N GLU A 173 3.94 -18.33 18.17
CA GLU A 173 3.97 -19.65 18.83
C GLU A 173 2.84 -19.78 19.85
N VAL A 174 2.59 -18.69 20.61
CA VAL A 174 1.54 -18.61 21.62
C VAL A 174 0.86 -17.25 21.53
N LYS A 175 -0.45 -17.23 21.32
CA LYS A 175 -1.24 -16.00 21.28
C LYS A 175 -1.57 -15.51 22.67
N THR A 176 -0.69 -14.73 23.27
CA THR A 176 -0.93 -14.11 24.58
C THR A 176 -1.68 -12.80 24.42
N ARG A 177 -2.69 -12.58 25.23
CA ARG A 177 -3.51 -11.37 25.29
C ARG A 177 -3.69 -10.95 26.74
N GLU A 178 -4.05 -9.68 26.96
CA GLU A 178 -4.30 -9.15 28.29
C GLU A 178 -5.57 -8.29 28.34
N LEU A 179 -6.28 -8.37 29.46
CA LEU A 179 -7.32 -7.41 29.84
C LEU A 179 -6.87 -6.66 31.09
N LYS A 180 -6.99 -5.35 31.05
CA LYS A 180 -6.62 -4.47 32.17
C LYS A 180 -7.85 -3.73 32.67
N GLY A 181 -7.86 -3.47 33.95
CA GLY A 181 -8.87 -2.64 34.57
C GLY A 181 -8.41 -2.06 35.89
N SER A 182 -9.16 -1.08 36.38
CA SER A 182 -8.97 -0.48 37.70
C SER A 182 -10.25 -0.57 38.49
N ALA A 183 -10.15 -0.91 39.75
CA ALA A 183 -11.26 -0.98 40.70
C ALA A 183 -10.98 -0.11 41.94
N TYR A 184 -12.02 0.62 42.34
CA TYR A 184 -11.96 1.57 43.47
C TYR A 184 -12.69 1.01 44.67
N ILE A 185 -12.08 0.00 45.28
CA ILE A 185 -12.65 -0.69 46.44
C ILE A 185 -12.63 0.22 47.64
N ASP A 186 -13.80 0.45 48.25
CA ASP A 186 -13.96 1.21 49.48
C ASP A 186 -13.65 0.33 50.72
N PHE A 187 -12.77 0.82 51.56
CA PHE A 187 -12.43 0.20 52.84
C PHE A 187 -12.82 1.12 54.00
N PRO A 188 -13.29 0.61 55.16
CA PRO A 188 -13.43 1.43 56.32
C PRO A 188 -12.08 2.05 56.73
N VAL A 189 -12.14 3.18 57.43
CA VAL A 189 -10.94 3.93 57.82
C VAL A 189 -9.94 3.01 58.56
N ASN A 190 -8.68 3.02 58.06
CA ASN A 190 -7.57 2.23 58.62
C ASN A 190 -7.79 0.70 58.63
N ARG A 191 -8.70 0.17 57.80
CA ARG A 191 -9.01 -1.25 57.63
C ARG A 191 -8.56 -1.76 56.29
N THR A 192 -8.40 -3.09 56.22
CA THR A 192 -8.00 -3.82 55.03
C THR A 192 -9.02 -4.89 54.62
N GLU A 193 -10.04 -5.14 55.41
CA GLU A 193 -11.11 -6.10 55.13
C GLU A 193 -12.06 -5.57 54.03
N ILE A 194 -12.40 -6.41 53.06
CA ILE A 194 -13.41 -6.12 52.04
C ILE A 194 -14.79 -6.51 52.57
N TYR A 195 -15.70 -5.54 52.59
CA TYR A 195 -17.13 -5.78 52.80
C TYR A 195 -17.85 -5.57 51.47
N GLU A 196 -18.44 -6.65 50.92
CA GLU A 196 -18.98 -6.63 49.56
C GLU A 196 -20.10 -5.59 49.38
N ASP A 197 -20.91 -5.36 50.39
CA ASP A 197 -22.06 -4.40 50.35
C ASP A 197 -21.63 -2.99 50.80
N TYR A 198 -20.36 -2.74 51.07
CA TYR A 198 -19.93 -1.44 51.58
C TYR A 198 -19.77 -0.43 50.45
N ARG A 199 -20.57 0.65 50.47
CA ARG A 199 -20.52 1.76 49.50
C ARG A 199 -20.59 1.31 48.04
N ARG A 200 -19.48 1.51 47.28
CA ARG A 200 -19.41 1.19 45.83
C ARG A 200 -18.92 -0.22 45.55
N ASN A 201 -18.55 -0.97 46.59
CA ASN A 201 -17.95 -2.29 46.41
C ASN A 201 -18.76 -3.25 45.56
N PRO A 202 -20.10 -3.31 45.61
CA PRO A 202 -20.87 -4.19 44.73
C PRO A 202 -20.57 -3.97 43.24
N VAL A 203 -20.45 -2.69 42.84
CA VAL A 203 -20.19 -2.29 41.46
C VAL A 203 -18.72 -2.55 41.11
N GLU A 204 -17.81 -2.16 41.97
CA GLU A 204 -16.37 -2.28 41.70
C GLU A 204 -15.91 -3.76 41.67
N LEU A 205 -16.39 -4.58 42.55
CA LEU A 205 -16.12 -6.03 42.56
C LEU A 205 -16.77 -6.73 41.33
N ALA A 206 -17.94 -6.24 40.88
CA ALA A 206 -18.58 -6.75 39.68
C ALA A 206 -17.73 -6.49 38.42
N LYS A 207 -17.03 -5.37 38.32
CA LYS A 207 -16.10 -5.08 37.19
C LYS A 207 -14.98 -6.11 37.12
N ILE A 208 -14.35 -6.43 38.26
CA ILE A 208 -13.28 -7.43 38.33
C ILE A 208 -13.81 -8.80 37.89
N ARG A 209 -14.98 -9.21 38.45
CA ARG A 209 -15.61 -10.47 38.09
C ARG A 209 -15.93 -10.53 36.59
N ALA A 210 -16.56 -9.50 36.04
CA ALA A 210 -16.89 -9.46 34.63
C ALA A 210 -15.66 -9.60 33.71
N THR A 211 -14.55 -8.96 34.08
CA THR A 211 -13.31 -9.09 33.32
C THR A 211 -12.76 -10.52 33.34
N ILE A 212 -12.74 -11.16 34.52
CA ILE A 212 -12.25 -12.54 34.67
C ILE A 212 -13.20 -13.53 33.96
N ASP A 213 -14.51 -13.34 34.13
CA ASP A 213 -15.54 -14.21 33.54
C ASP A 213 -15.55 -14.12 32.00
N THR A 214 -15.26 -12.97 31.43
CA THR A 214 -15.13 -12.80 29.98
C THR A 214 -14.08 -13.76 29.40
N VAL A 215 -12.96 -13.93 30.09
CA VAL A 215 -11.90 -14.84 29.64
C VAL A 215 -12.19 -16.28 30.04
N ARG A 216 -12.63 -16.50 31.32
CA ARG A 216 -12.83 -17.84 31.87
C ARG A 216 -13.93 -18.63 31.17
N ASN A 217 -15.01 -17.94 30.76
CA ASN A 217 -16.17 -18.58 30.14
C ASN A 217 -15.99 -18.78 28.60
N ASP A 218 -14.91 -18.30 28.03
CA ASP A 218 -14.60 -18.47 26.63
C ASP A 218 -13.80 -19.75 26.41
N ALA A 219 -14.37 -20.71 25.70
CA ALA A 219 -13.76 -22.02 25.44
C ALA A 219 -12.43 -21.96 24.66
N ASP A 220 -12.20 -20.85 23.94
CA ASP A 220 -10.99 -20.66 23.16
C ASP A 220 -9.83 -20.05 23.97
N THR A 221 -10.08 -19.69 25.23
CA THR A 221 -9.10 -18.97 26.05
C THR A 221 -8.76 -19.71 27.34
N ARG A 222 -7.56 -19.46 27.85
CA ARG A 222 -7.11 -19.97 29.13
C ARG A 222 -6.30 -18.92 29.87
N ILE A 223 -6.74 -18.53 31.07
CA ILE A 223 -6.02 -17.59 31.93
C ILE A 223 -4.66 -18.18 32.32
N THR A 224 -3.60 -17.38 32.18
CA THR A 224 -2.23 -17.76 32.51
C THR A 224 -1.68 -16.98 33.69
N SER A 225 -2.12 -15.74 33.89
CA SER A 225 -1.70 -14.88 35.01
C SER A 225 -2.78 -13.89 35.39
N ILE A 226 -2.92 -13.60 36.65
CA ILE A 226 -3.70 -12.48 37.18
C ILE A 226 -2.79 -11.69 38.10
N ARG A 227 -2.55 -10.42 37.76
CA ARG A 227 -1.76 -9.51 38.58
C ARG A 227 -2.67 -8.44 39.14
N ILE A 228 -2.55 -8.22 40.47
CA ILE A 228 -3.29 -7.15 41.18
C ILE A 228 -2.26 -6.23 41.82
N LYS A 229 -2.34 -4.90 41.53
CA LYS A 229 -1.51 -3.89 42.18
C LYS A 229 -2.39 -2.86 42.89
N GLY A 230 -2.27 -2.80 44.20
CA GLY A 230 -3.03 -1.85 44.99
C GLY A 230 -2.26 -0.58 45.28
N TYR A 231 -2.99 0.52 45.39
CA TYR A 231 -2.44 1.85 45.62
C TYR A 231 -3.10 2.51 46.83
N ALA A 232 -2.30 3.12 47.71
CA ALA A 232 -2.83 4.07 48.70
C ALA A 232 -2.54 5.52 48.24
N SER A 233 -3.17 6.47 48.90
CA SER A 233 -2.96 7.90 48.63
C SER A 233 -1.84 8.47 49.47
N PRO A 234 -1.16 9.55 49.02
CA PRO A 234 -0.10 10.23 49.78
C PRO A 234 -0.69 11.04 50.95
N GLU A 235 -1.39 10.38 51.85
CA GLU A 235 -1.88 11.01 53.10
C GLU A 235 -1.53 10.17 54.32
N GLY A 236 -1.04 10.79 55.35
CA GLY A 236 -0.58 10.11 56.58
C GLY A 236 0.84 9.53 56.44
N SER A 237 1.22 8.67 57.36
CA SER A 237 2.61 8.15 57.32
C SER A 237 2.81 7.08 56.25
N TYR A 238 3.94 7.12 55.56
CA TYR A 238 4.35 6.13 54.57
C TYR A 238 4.30 4.68 55.12
N ALA A 239 4.73 4.48 56.37
CA ALA A 239 4.67 3.16 57.02
C ALA A 239 3.22 2.63 57.15
N ASN A 240 2.25 3.49 57.49
CA ASN A 240 0.85 3.08 57.56
C ASN A 240 0.26 2.85 56.19
N ASN A 241 0.62 3.69 55.22
CA ASN A 241 0.16 3.54 53.81
C ASN A 241 0.72 2.24 53.21
N THR A 242 1.95 1.88 53.48
CA THR A 242 2.53 0.57 53.12
C THR A 242 1.69 -0.58 53.67
N ARG A 243 1.38 -0.59 54.98
CA ARG A 243 0.56 -1.61 55.62
C ARG A 243 -0.84 -1.68 54.99
N LEU A 244 -1.46 -0.54 54.73
CA LEU A 244 -2.79 -0.47 54.10
C LEU A 244 -2.79 -0.93 52.65
N ALA A 245 -1.86 -0.45 51.84
CA ALA A 245 -1.75 -0.85 50.43
C ALA A 245 -1.52 -2.36 50.31
N GLN A 246 -0.57 -2.89 51.03
CA GLN A 246 -0.26 -4.33 51.07
C GLN A 246 -1.47 -5.15 51.51
N GLY A 247 -2.05 -4.83 52.68
CA GLY A 247 -3.15 -5.61 53.26
C GLY A 247 -4.44 -5.55 52.42
N ARG A 248 -4.75 -4.39 51.83
CA ARG A 248 -5.91 -4.24 50.90
C ARG A 248 -5.71 -5.05 49.62
N THR A 249 -4.51 -5.01 49.04
CA THR A 249 -4.19 -5.81 47.86
C THR A 249 -4.29 -7.30 48.14
N GLU A 250 -3.73 -7.73 49.28
CA GLU A 250 -3.79 -9.13 49.71
C GLU A 250 -5.22 -9.61 49.91
N THR A 251 -6.07 -8.79 50.54
CA THR A 251 -7.48 -9.13 50.76
C THR A 251 -8.23 -9.22 49.42
N LEU A 252 -7.97 -8.31 48.47
CA LEU A 252 -8.57 -8.37 47.15
C LEU A 252 -8.11 -9.62 46.37
N ARG A 253 -6.81 -9.94 46.42
CA ARG A 253 -6.29 -11.19 45.83
C ARG A 253 -6.98 -12.41 46.45
N ASN A 254 -7.12 -12.46 47.76
CA ASN A 254 -7.76 -13.57 48.45
C ASN A 254 -9.25 -13.67 48.11
N TYR A 255 -9.94 -12.54 47.98
CA TYR A 255 -11.32 -12.49 47.54
C TYR A 255 -11.48 -13.15 46.13
N VAL A 256 -10.65 -12.75 45.17
CA VAL A 256 -10.68 -13.33 43.80
C VAL A 256 -10.28 -14.82 43.86
N GLN A 257 -9.31 -15.19 44.64
CA GLN A 257 -8.87 -16.60 44.81
C GLN A 257 -10.01 -17.47 45.38
N CYS A 258 -10.74 -16.97 46.37
CA CYS A 258 -11.87 -17.72 46.97
C CYS A 258 -13.01 -17.90 45.97
N LEU A 259 -13.28 -16.93 45.10
CA LEU A 259 -14.34 -17.02 44.09
C LEU A 259 -14.02 -18.04 42.96
N TYR A 260 -12.79 -18.07 42.49
CA TYR A 260 -12.43 -18.80 41.28
C TYR A 260 -11.57 -20.03 41.50
N ASN A 261 -10.96 -20.17 42.69
CA ASN A 261 -10.08 -21.29 43.06
C ASN A 261 -9.00 -21.55 41.99
N PHE A 262 -8.27 -20.49 41.59
CA PHE A 262 -7.21 -20.59 40.59
C PHE A 262 -6.05 -21.49 41.08
N PRO A 263 -5.35 -22.21 40.19
CA PRO A 263 -4.15 -22.95 40.51
C PRO A 263 -3.09 -22.07 41.16
N PHE A 264 -2.27 -22.68 42.01
CA PHE A 264 -1.16 -21.99 42.65
C PHE A 264 -0.21 -21.37 41.62
N GLY A 265 0.21 -20.13 41.86
CA GLY A 265 1.14 -19.39 40.99
C GLY A 265 0.48 -18.56 39.87
N ILE A 266 -0.82 -18.72 39.58
CA ILE A 266 -1.51 -17.87 38.60
C ILE A 266 -1.70 -16.44 39.10
N MET A 267 -1.93 -16.27 40.40
CA MET A 267 -2.15 -14.94 40.99
C MET A 267 -0.89 -14.37 41.60
N SER A 268 -0.57 -13.14 41.22
CA SER A 268 0.49 -12.33 41.83
C SER A 268 -0.08 -11.00 42.33
N MET A 269 0.59 -10.40 43.29
CA MET A 269 0.22 -9.09 43.82
C MET A 269 1.44 -8.19 43.93
N ASP A 270 1.20 -6.90 43.81
CA ASP A 270 2.14 -5.81 44.04
C ASP A 270 1.39 -4.65 44.71
N TYR A 271 2.11 -3.73 45.35
CA TYR A 271 1.47 -2.57 45.97
C TYR A 271 2.36 -1.33 45.88
N GLU A 272 1.72 -0.18 45.80
CA GLU A 272 2.33 1.13 45.85
C GLU A 272 1.85 1.85 47.11
N PRO A 273 2.74 2.11 48.08
CA PRO A 273 2.35 2.74 49.34
C PRO A 273 1.69 4.12 49.18
N GLU A 274 2.11 4.87 48.16
CA GLU A 274 1.62 6.21 47.90
C GLU A 274 1.63 6.50 46.38
N ASP A 275 0.47 6.65 45.78
CA ASP A 275 0.33 6.96 44.32
C ASP A 275 0.65 8.42 44.02
N TRP A 276 1.92 8.78 44.18
CA TRP A 276 2.43 10.09 43.80
C TRP A 276 2.25 10.35 42.31
N ALA A 277 2.40 9.33 41.46
CA ALA A 277 2.18 9.45 40.03
C ALA A 277 0.73 9.78 39.68
N GLY A 278 -0.23 9.22 40.42
CA GLY A 278 -1.66 9.58 40.28
C GLY A 278 -1.93 11.01 40.70
N LEU A 279 -1.31 11.47 41.79
CA LEU A 279 -1.40 12.86 42.21
C LEU A 279 -0.79 13.81 41.16
N GLU A 280 0.38 13.51 40.60
CA GLU A 280 1.02 14.30 39.57
C GLU A 280 0.11 14.42 38.31
N ARG A 281 -0.41 13.31 37.79
CA ARG A 281 -1.35 13.31 36.67
C ARG A 281 -2.58 14.20 36.91
N TYR A 282 -3.12 14.19 38.15
CA TYR A 282 -4.21 15.08 38.52
C TYR A 282 -3.78 16.55 38.48
N LEU A 283 -2.63 16.87 39.11
CA LEU A 283 -2.11 18.23 39.20
C LEU A 283 -1.72 18.83 37.85
N GLU A 284 -1.33 18.02 36.87
CA GLU A 284 -1.04 18.46 35.51
C GLU A 284 -2.26 19.04 34.78
N THR A 285 -3.45 18.54 35.08
CA THR A 285 -4.70 18.85 34.35
C THR A 285 -5.70 19.66 35.15
N CYS A 286 -5.56 19.72 36.50
CA CYS A 286 -6.53 20.41 37.36
C CYS A 286 -6.43 21.93 37.26
N THR A 287 -7.43 22.63 37.80
CA THR A 287 -7.54 24.10 37.81
C THR A 287 -7.19 24.73 39.16
N LEU A 288 -6.62 23.96 40.10
CA LEU A 288 -6.25 24.49 41.42
C LEU A 288 -5.21 25.62 41.29
N PRO A 289 -5.36 26.71 42.02
CA PRO A 289 -4.42 27.85 41.99
C PRO A 289 -2.97 27.46 42.28
N SER A 290 -2.77 26.56 43.25
CA SER A 290 -1.44 26.10 43.70
C SER A 290 -0.89 24.92 42.94
N ARG A 291 -1.53 24.46 41.85
CA ARG A 291 -1.19 23.22 41.15
C ARG A 291 0.28 23.09 40.79
N TYR A 292 0.90 24.13 40.23
CA TYR A 292 2.30 24.11 39.83
C TYR A 292 3.26 23.94 40.98
N GLY A 293 3.04 24.64 42.09
CA GLY A 293 3.87 24.51 43.26
C GLY A 293 3.68 23.17 44.01
N MET A 294 2.46 22.62 44.00
CA MET A 294 2.20 21.25 44.49
C MET A 294 2.82 20.19 43.59
N LEU A 295 2.76 20.37 42.28
CA LEU A 295 3.38 19.47 41.28
C LEU A 295 4.91 19.43 41.44
N GLU A 296 5.53 20.60 41.63
CA GLU A 296 6.98 20.68 41.92
C GLU A 296 7.34 19.91 43.18
N LEU A 297 6.56 20.07 44.26
CA LEU A 297 6.77 19.33 45.53
C LEU A 297 6.51 17.83 45.36
N ALA A 298 5.48 17.43 44.62
CA ALA A 298 5.16 16.02 44.33
C ALA A 298 6.30 15.33 43.60
N ARG A 299 6.93 16.02 42.66
CA ARG A 299 8.08 15.56 41.86
C ARG A 299 9.43 15.66 42.62
N SER A 300 9.46 16.39 43.70
CA SER A 300 10.68 16.48 44.47
C SER A 300 11.03 15.13 45.07
N GLY A 301 12.25 14.63 44.88
CA GLY A 301 12.70 13.40 45.51
C GLY A 301 12.79 13.50 47.03
N GLY A 302 13.12 12.40 47.68
CA GLY A 302 13.35 12.34 49.13
C GLY A 302 12.23 11.65 49.90
N ASP A 303 12.17 11.90 51.20
CA ASP A 303 11.22 11.28 52.13
C ASP A 303 9.76 11.65 51.76
N PRO A 304 8.88 10.64 51.52
CA PRO A 304 7.49 10.87 51.18
C PRO A 304 6.70 11.63 52.21
N ASP A 305 6.89 11.32 53.50
CA ASP A 305 6.21 11.99 54.60
C ASP A 305 6.60 13.49 54.66
N ALA A 306 7.88 13.81 54.40
CA ALA A 306 8.36 15.18 54.35
C ALA A 306 7.77 15.95 53.11
N ARG A 307 7.56 15.27 51.99
CA ARG A 307 6.89 15.86 50.80
C ARG A 307 5.44 16.22 51.11
N GLU A 308 4.68 15.30 51.68
CA GLU A 308 3.31 15.55 52.11
C GLU A 308 3.20 16.71 53.06
N GLN A 309 4.05 16.75 54.13
CA GLN A 309 4.09 17.83 55.12
C GLN A 309 4.37 19.20 54.44
N LYS A 310 5.27 19.26 53.47
CA LYS A 310 5.54 20.51 52.71
C LYS A 310 4.32 20.98 51.93
N ILE A 311 3.59 20.07 51.26
CA ILE A 311 2.36 20.42 50.51
C ILE A 311 1.33 20.92 51.52
N LYS A 312 1.10 20.19 52.59
CA LYS A 312 0.13 20.54 53.67
C LYS A 312 0.41 21.91 54.29
N ALA A 313 1.68 22.17 54.61
CA ALA A 313 2.09 23.43 55.24
C ALA A 313 2.00 24.62 54.29
N ARG A 314 2.40 24.44 53.03
CA ARG A 314 2.48 25.55 52.04
C ARG A 314 1.13 25.85 51.36
N TYR A 315 0.29 24.82 51.22
CA TYR A 315 -1.00 24.93 50.51
C TYR A 315 -2.17 24.32 51.27
N PRO A 316 -2.46 24.78 52.52
CA PRO A 316 -3.38 24.09 53.42
C PRO A 316 -4.83 24.00 52.87
N GLN A 317 -5.29 24.99 52.14
CA GLN A 317 -6.65 25.00 51.58
C GLN A 317 -6.79 23.98 50.43
N ASP A 318 -5.85 24.01 49.47
CA ASP A 318 -5.83 23.07 48.36
C ASP A 318 -5.53 21.63 48.86
N TYR A 319 -4.72 21.47 49.90
CA TYR A 319 -4.51 20.17 50.51
C TYR A 319 -5.80 19.59 51.13
N GLN A 320 -6.63 20.41 51.77
CA GLN A 320 -7.94 19.96 52.25
C GLN A 320 -8.86 19.55 51.11
N PHE A 321 -8.75 20.21 49.96
CA PHE A 321 -9.47 19.78 48.74
C PHE A 321 -8.92 18.43 48.25
N LEU A 322 -7.61 18.25 48.19
CA LEU A 322 -7.01 16.96 47.79
C LEU A 322 -7.50 15.81 48.67
N LEU A 323 -7.55 16.01 49.99
CA LEU A 323 -8.04 14.98 50.95
C LEU A 323 -9.47 14.52 50.69
N ARG A 324 -10.37 15.44 50.32
CA ARG A 324 -11.79 15.14 50.19
C ARG A 324 -12.15 14.66 48.78
N GLU A 325 -11.58 15.28 47.75
CA GLU A 325 -12.04 15.11 46.39
C GLU A 325 -11.07 14.28 45.53
N VAL A 326 -9.78 14.32 45.78
CA VAL A 326 -8.76 13.72 44.91
C VAL A 326 -8.23 12.40 45.46
N TYR A 327 -7.78 12.38 46.69
CA TYR A 327 -7.18 11.19 47.29
C TYR A 327 -8.09 9.96 47.32
N PRO A 328 -9.42 10.06 47.51
CA PRO A 328 -10.29 8.90 47.33
C PRO A 328 -10.24 8.29 45.94
N GLY A 329 -10.04 9.13 44.89
CA GLY A 329 -9.94 8.71 43.52
C GLY A 329 -8.61 8.10 43.08
N ILE A 330 -7.52 8.33 43.84
CA ILE A 330 -6.22 7.71 43.57
C ILE A 330 -5.95 6.47 44.46
N ARG A 331 -6.86 6.15 45.38
CA ARG A 331 -6.86 4.86 46.11
C ARG A 331 -7.58 3.84 45.25
N HIS A 332 -6.85 3.02 44.56
CA HIS A 332 -7.43 2.04 43.63
C HIS A 332 -6.60 0.75 43.60
N SER A 333 -7.09 -0.23 42.90
CA SER A 333 -6.34 -1.43 42.53
C SER A 333 -6.42 -1.64 41.05
N ASP A 334 -5.28 -1.70 40.41
CA ASP A 334 -5.17 -2.12 39.02
C ASP A 334 -5.10 -3.64 38.95
N TYR A 335 -5.75 -4.21 37.96
CA TYR A 335 -5.65 -5.64 37.69
C TYR A 335 -5.41 -5.91 36.22
N THR A 336 -4.58 -6.93 35.97
CA THR A 336 -4.29 -7.42 34.63
C THR A 336 -4.57 -8.92 34.61
N VAL A 337 -5.39 -9.34 33.66
CA VAL A 337 -5.69 -10.75 33.37
C VAL A 337 -4.97 -11.10 32.08
N GLU A 338 -3.91 -11.89 32.17
CA GLU A 338 -3.19 -12.43 31.00
C GLU A 338 -3.78 -13.80 30.66
N TYR A 339 -3.97 -14.02 29.35
CA TYR A 339 -4.54 -15.28 28.88
C TYR A 339 -3.97 -15.64 27.50
N VAL A 340 -4.05 -16.91 27.17
CA VAL A 340 -3.71 -17.42 25.85
C VAL A 340 -4.98 -17.77 25.10
N VAL A 341 -4.96 -17.50 23.79
CA VAL A 341 -6.00 -17.90 22.85
C VAL A 341 -5.48 -19.09 22.06
N ARG A 342 -6.28 -20.13 21.84
CA ARG A 342 -5.86 -21.25 21.01
C ARG A 342 -5.61 -20.85 19.56
N ALA A 343 -4.82 -21.63 18.86
CA ALA A 343 -4.63 -21.42 17.42
C ALA A 343 -5.86 -21.90 16.62
N TYR A 344 -6.21 -21.16 15.57
CA TYR A 344 -7.23 -21.52 14.59
C TYR A 344 -6.52 -22.07 13.35
N THR A 345 -6.40 -23.40 13.26
CA THR A 345 -5.70 -24.05 12.13
C THR A 345 -6.59 -24.24 10.92
N ASP A 346 -7.89 -24.38 11.12
CA ASP A 346 -8.88 -24.45 10.05
C ASP A 346 -9.24 -23.04 9.54
N VAL A 347 -9.22 -22.87 8.22
CA VAL A 347 -9.44 -21.56 7.57
C VAL A 347 -10.90 -21.14 7.67
N GLU A 348 -11.86 -22.08 7.58
CA GLU A 348 -13.27 -21.76 7.68
C GLU A 348 -13.63 -21.35 9.12
N GLU A 349 -13.00 -21.97 10.12
CA GLU A 349 -13.11 -21.55 11.49
C GLU A 349 -12.53 -20.14 11.68
N ALA A 350 -11.33 -19.88 11.16
CA ALA A 350 -10.68 -18.57 11.23
C ALA A 350 -11.53 -17.47 10.56
N ARG A 351 -12.20 -17.77 9.43
CA ARG A 351 -13.16 -16.85 8.79
C ARG A 351 -14.35 -16.53 9.69
N ARG A 352 -14.90 -17.50 10.39
CA ARG A 352 -16.00 -17.27 11.34
C ARG A 352 -15.55 -16.39 12.50
N ILE A 353 -14.36 -16.69 13.06
CA ILE A 353 -13.78 -15.88 14.13
C ILE A 353 -13.48 -14.47 13.66
N TRP A 354 -12.97 -14.27 12.43
CA TRP A 354 -12.79 -12.94 11.87
C TRP A 354 -14.08 -12.12 11.86
N ARG A 355 -15.22 -12.74 11.50
CA ARG A 355 -16.52 -12.06 11.46
C ARG A 355 -17.10 -11.77 12.85
N THR A 356 -16.86 -12.63 13.85
CA THR A 356 -17.53 -12.59 15.16
C THR A 356 -16.65 -12.05 16.29
N ALA A 357 -15.36 -12.37 16.28
CA ALA A 357 -14.42 -12.04 17.34
C ALA A 357 -12.99 -11.85 16.80
N PRO A 358 -12.76 -10.88 15.88
CA PRO A 358 -11.49 -10.74 15.16
C PRO A 358 -10.27 -10.54 16.07
N GLY A 359 -10.44 -9.97 17.28
CA GLY A 359 -9.37 -9.81 18.26
C GLY A 359 -8.75 -11.12 18.76
N LYS A 360 -9.39 -12.27 18.49
CA LYS A 360 -8.82 -13.59 18.80
C LYS A 360 -7.82 -14.09 17.77
N LEU A 361 -7.82 -13.51 16.55
CA LEU A 361 -6.90 -13.93 15.50
C LEU A 361 -5.52 -13.33 15.69
N SER A 362 -4.49 -14.12 15.37
CA SER A 362 -3.12 -13.62 15.18
C SER A 362 -2.97 -12.96 13.80
N LEU A 363 -1.89 -12.21 13.62
CA LEU A 363 -1.56 -11.63 12.31
C LEU A 363 -1.46 -12.68 11.19
N ASN A 364 -0.87 -13.83 11.50
CA ASN A 364 -0.73 -14.93 10.53
C ASN A 364 -2.11 -15.55 10.19
N GLU A 365 -2.99 -15.69 11.16
CA GLU A 365 -4.35 -16.18 10.92
C GLU A 365 -5.17 -15.19 10.08
N PHE A 366 -5.05 -13.88 10.32
CA PHE A 366 -5.61 -12.85 9.43
C PHE A 366 -5.10 -13.01 8.00
N TYR A 367 -3.80 -13.17 7.83
CA TYR A 367 -3.20 -13.34 6.50
C TYR A 367 -3.75 -14.57 5.77
N ARG A 368 -3.85 -15.71 6.46
CA ARG A 368 -4.46 -16.93 5.92
C ARG A 368 -5.93 -16.77 5.57
N VAL A 369 -6.69 -16.01 6.37
CA VAL A 369 -8.08 -15.66 6.04
C VAL A 369 -8.12 -14.79 4.77
N ALA A 370 -7.25 -13.80 4.64
CA ALA A 370 -7.18 -12.99 3.42
C ALA A 370 -6.86 -13.85 2.19
N GLU A 371 -5.83 -14.71 2.25
CA GLU A 371 -5.45 -15.60 1.14
C GLU A 371 -6.56 -16.57 0.72
N SER A 372 -7.56 -16.79 1.55
CA SER A 372 -8.70 -17.66 1.22
C SER A 372 -9.76 -16.96 0.38
N TYR A 373 -9.64 -15.66 0.13
CA TYR A 373 -10.46 -14.88 -0.78
C TYR A 373 -9.70 -14.55 -2.07
N GLN A 374 -10.41 -14.15 -3.08
CA GLN A 374 -9.79 -13.67 -4.31
C GLN A 374 -9.00 -12.37 -4.01
N ALA A 375 -7.75 -12.33 -4.42
CA ALA A 375 -6.90 -11.15 -4.24
C ALA A 375 -7.58 -9.90 -4.83
N GLY A 376 -7.66 -8.83 -4.03
CA GLY A 376 -8.30 -7.58 -4.41
C GLY A 376 -9.83 -7.54 -4.25
N SER A 377 -10.48 -8.64 -3.83
CA SER A 377 -11.91 -8.60 -3.48
C SER A 377 -12.17 -7.73 -2.26
N ASP A 378 -13.42 -7.37 -2.04
CA ASP A 378 -13.81 -6.56 -0.89
C ASP A 378 -13.51 -7.27 0.43
N GLU A 379 -13.75 -8.58 0.51
CA GLU A 379 -13.45 -9.39 1.68
C GLU A 379 -11.94 -9.48 1.93
N TYR A 380 -11.14 -9.72 0.88
CA TYR A 380 -9.67 -9.72 0.98
C TYR A 380 -9.17 -8.42 1.60
N ASN A 381 -9.66 -7.30 1.11
CA ASN A 381 -9.27 -5.97 1.57
C ASN A 381 -9.75 -5.70 3.01
N GLU A 382 -11.00 -6.07 3.35
CA GLU A 382 -11.58 -5.89 4.68
C GLU A 382 -10.79 -6.65 5.76
N VAL A 383 -10.25 -7.82 5.43
CA VAL A 383 -9.40 -8.59 6.36
C VAL A 383 -8.17 -7.78 6.75
N PHE A 384 -7.44 -7.20 5.78
CA PHE A 384 -6.24 -6.41 6.06
C PHE A 384 -6.56 -5.08 6.76
N GLU A 385 -7.68 -4.44 6.44
CA GLU A 385 -8.15 -3.25 7.15
C GLU A 385 -8.50 -3.56 8.61
N THR A 386 -9.13 -4.71 8.85
CA THR A 386 -9.40 -5.18 10.22
C THR A 386 -8.11 -5.51 10.96
N MET A 387 -7.16 -6.16 10.29
CA MET A 387 -5.86 -6.50 10.85
C MET A 387 -5.10 -5.25 11.32
N VAL A 388 -4.97 -4.22 10.49
CA VAL A 388 -4.25 -2.99 10.87
C VAL A 388 -4.97 -2.19 11.95
N ARG A 389 -6.30 -2.25 12.01
CA ARG A 389 -7.09 -1.61 13.08
C ARG A 389 -6.82 -2.25 14.44
N LEU A 390 -6.63 -3.56 14.50
CA LEU A 390 -6.33 -4.30 15.72
C LEU A 390 -4.85 -4.30 16.09
N TYR A 391 -3.98 -4.21 15.09
CA TYR A 391 -2.52 -4.19 15.23
C TYR A 391 -1.92 -2.91 14.60
N PRO A 392 -2.25 -1.71 15.12
CA PRO A 392 -1.94 -0.44 14.47
C PRO A 392 -0.45 -0.10 14.41
N ASP A 393 0.36 -0.76 15.22
CA ASP A 393 1.82 -0.52 15.30
C ASP A 393 2.64 -1.69 14.73
N ASP A 394 1.98 -2.75 14.22
CA ASP A 394 2.68 -3.84 13.56
C ASP A 394 3.08 -3.46 12.13
N ALA A 395 4.36 -3.65 11.80
CA ALA A 395 4.92 -3.25 10.51
C ALA A 395 4.33 -4.04 9.33
N THR A 396 4.05 -5.33 9.51
CA THR A 396 3.48 -6.18 8.44
C THR A 396 2.00 -5.87 8.21
N ALA A 397 1.24 -5.61 9.28
CA ALA A 397 -0.14 -5.16 9.18
C ALA A 397 -0.24 -3.83 8.43
N ASN A 398 0.63 -2.88 8.75
CA ASN A 398 0.69 -1.58 8.08
C ASN A 398 1.13 -1.70 6.61
N LEU A 399 2.11 -2.56 6.30
CA LEU A 399 2.51 -2.83 4.91
C LEU A 399 1.33 -3.35 4.08
N ASN A 400 0.65 -4.38 4.56
CA ASN A 400 -0.46 -4.99 3.83
C ASN A 400 -1.64 -4.03 3.67
N ALA A 401 -1.96 -3.26 4.72
CA ALA A 401 -2.99 -2.22 4.64
C ALA A 401 -2.61 -1.08 3.68
N SER A 402 -1.32 -0.73 3.56
CA SER A 402 -0.87 0.27 2.58
C SER A 402 -1.10 -0.21 1.14
N ASN A 403 -0.85 -1.49 0.87
CA ASN A 403 -1.09 -2.10 -0.44
C ASN A 403 -2.59 -2.10 -0.79
N VAL A 404 -3.46 -2.43 0.18
CA VAL A 404 -4.93 -2.32 0.01
C VAL A 404 -5.34 -0.88 -0.29
N ALA A 405 -4.83 0.08 0.46
CA ALA A 405 -5.16 1.49 0.24
C ALA A 405 -4.71 1.98 -1.15
N MET A 406 -3.49 1.60 -1.59
CA MET A 406 -2.98 1.92 -2.92
C MET A 406 -3.82 1.27 -4.03
N SER A 407 -4.22 0.01 -3.87
CA SER A 407 -5.05 -0.69 -4.88
C SER A 407 -6.43 -0.06 -5.06
N ARG A 408 -6.94 0.60 -4.00
CA ARG A 408 -8.21 1.36 -4.03
C ARG A 408 -8.03 2.83 -4.42
N GLY A 409 -6.80 3.29 -4.66
CA GLY A 409 -6.50 4.69 -4.97
C GLY A 409 -6.51 5.63 -3.77
N ASP A 410 -6.66 5.14 -2.53
CA ASP A 410 -6.55 5.95 -1.30
C ASP A 410 -5.09 6.18 -0.91
N LEU A 411 -4.45 7.09 -1.63
CA LEU A 411 -3.03 7.41 -1.41
C LEU A 411 -2.80 8.14 -0.07
N VAL A 412 -3.84 8.75 0.51
CA VAL A 412 -3.74 9.42 1.82
C VAL A 412 -3.57 8.39 2.94
N SER A 413 -4.42 7.38 2.97
CA SER A 413 -4.29 6.29 3.95
C SER A 413 -3.03 5.45 3.69
N ALA A 414 -2.69 5.20 2.41
CA ALA A 414 -1.47 4.49 2.04
C ALA A 414 -0.21 5.13 2.62
N ARG A 415 -0.07 6.47 2.56
CA ARG A 415 1.06 7.20 3.17
C ARG A 415 1.16 7.00 4.68
N LYS A 416 0.02 7.02 5.38
CA LYS A 416 -0.01 6.82 6.84
C LYS A 416 0.45 5.41 7.22
N TYR A 417 -0.02 4.41 6.49
CA TYR A 417 0.33 3.01 6.74
C TYR A 417 1.77 2.71 6.34
N VAL A 418 2.22 3.10 5.15
CA VAL A 418 3.57 2.80 4.70
C VAL A 418 4.66 3.44 5.58
N ALA A 419 4.35 4.55 6.24
CA ALA A 419 5.25 5.20 7.21
C ALA A 419 5.55 4.30 8.42
N LYS A 420 4.63 3.39 8.78
CA LYS A 420 4.77 2.42 9.87
C LYS A 420 5.19 1.02 9.40
N ALA A 421 5.34 0.79 8.09
CA ALA A 421 5.60 -0.54 7.51
C ALA A 421 7.03 -1.08 7.74
N GLY A 422 7.89 -0.33 8.46
CA GLY A 422 9.28 -0.73 8.66
C GLY A 422 10.14 -0.63 7.41
N ASP A 423 11.28 -1.34 7.36
CA ASP A 423 12.28 -1.25 6.29
C ASP A 423 12.58 -2.59 5.60
N THR A 424 11.59 -3.47 5.54
CA THR A 424 11.71 -4.73 4.80
C THR A 424 11.76 -4.48 3.29
N PRO A 425 12.27 -5.43 2.48
CA PRO A 425 12.31 -5.30 1.03
C PRO A 425 10.95 -4.90 0.43
N GLU A 426 9.88 -5.55 0.89
CA GLU A 426 8.52 -5.29 0.42
C GLU A 426 8.01 -3.91 0.86
N ALA A 427 8.42 -3.42 2.03
CA ALA A 427 8.06 -2.07 2.50
C ALA A 427 8.79 -0.98 1.69
N VAL A 428 10.04 -1.21 1.31
CA VAL A 428 10.79 -0.32 0.40
C VAL A 428 10.13 -0.29 -0.97
N TYR A 429 9.72 -1.45 -1.48
CA TYR A 429 8.96 -1.58 -2.73
C TYR A 429 7.64 -0.81 -2.67
N ALA A 430 6.84 -1.00 -1.62
CA ALA A 430 5.56 -0.31 -1.45
C ALA A 430 5.72 1.21 -1.42
N ARG A 431 6.79 1.75 -0.81
CA ARG A 431 7.11 3.19 -0.87
C ARG A 431 7.44 3.63 -2.30
N GLY A 432 8.16 2.81 -3.06
CA GLY A 432 8.47 3.07 -4.47
C GLY A 432 7.23 3.08 -5.34
N VAL A 433 6.32 2.13 -5.12
CA VAL A 433 5.01 2.06 -5.78
C VAL A 433 4.18 3.30 -5.45
N LEU A 434 4.10 3.67 -4.17
CA LEU A 434 3.36 4.87 -3.75
C LEU A 434 3.91 6.14 -4.43
N ALA A 435 5.24 6.30 -4.48
CA ALA A 435 5.87 7.42 -5.18
C ALA A 435 5.51 7.44 -6.67
N GLY A 436 5.47 6.27 -7.32
CA GLY A 436 5.05 6.13 -8.72
C GLY A 436 3.58 6.53 -8.94
N LEU A 437 2.68 6.11 -8.06
CA LEU A 437 1.26 6.49 -8.06
C LEU A 437 1.07 8.00 -7.79
N ASP A 438 1.93 8.61 -6.96
CA ASP A 438 1.97 10.06 -6.72
C ASP A 438 2.65 10.84 -7.86
N LYS A 439 3.14 10.15 -8.90
CA LYS A 439 3.88 10.71 -10.04
C LYS A 439 5.24 11.32 -9.67
N ASP A 440 5.78 11.03 -8.48
CA ASP A 440 7.18 11.33 -8.13
C ASP A 440 8.09 10.21 -8.69
N TYR A 441 8.29 10.25 -10.01
CA TYR A 441 9.06 9.22 -10.71
C TYR A 441 10.54 9.18 -10.31
N ALA A 442 11.09 10.30 -9.87
CA ALA A 442 12.47 10.36 -9.39
C ALA A 442 12.64 9.56 -8.09
N GLN A 443 11.74 9.74 -7.14
CA GLN A 443 11.72 8.97 -5.89
C GLN A 443 11.36 7.50 -6.13
N ALA A 444 10.36 7.25 -7.00
CA ALA A 444 9.95 5.90 -7.39
C ALA A 444 11.14 5.09 -7.89
N ARG A 445 11.92 5.61 -8.85
CA ARG A 445 13.12 4.94 -9.38
C ARG A 445 14.12 4.58 -8.30
N ARG A 446 14.44 5.52 -7.40
CA ARG A 446 15.39 5.25 -6.30
C ARG A 446 14.95 4.12 -5.40
N LEU A 447 13.67 4.15 -5.00
CA LEU A 447 13.12 3.17 -4.06
C LEU A 447 12.91 1.80 -4.72
N LEU A 448 12.42 1.78 -5.96
CA LEU A 448 12.23 0.53 -6.72
C LEU A 448 13.57 -0.13 -7.06
N SER A 449 14.61 0.65 -7.45
CA SER A 449 15.97 0.09 -7.64
C SER A 449 16.50 -0.52 -6.33
N ARG A 450 16.33 0.19 -5.21
CA ARG A 450 16.74 -0.36 -3.90
C ARG A 450 15.97 -1.64 -3.56
N ALA A 451 14.65 -1.67 -3.82
CA ALA A 451 13.85 -2.87 -3.59
C ALA A 451 14.29 -4.05 -4.48
N GLN A 452 14.66 -3.77 -5.73
CA GLN A 452 15.23 -4.77 -6.65
C GLN A 452 16.56 -5.33 -6.12
N ASP A 453 17.47 -4.47 -5.64
CA ASP A 453 18.73 -4.87 -5.03
C ASP A 453 18.51 -5.72 -3.76
N MET A 454 17.41 -5.48 -3.05
CA MET A 454 16.97 -6.26 -1.88
C MET A 454 16.23 -7.56 -2.26
N GLY A 455 16.03 -7.85 -3.55
CA GLY A 455 15.48 -9.11 -4.06
C GLY A 455 13.97 -9.12 -4.34
N VAL A 456 13.30 -7.97 -4.38
CA VAL A 456 11.88 -7.90 -4.79
C VAL A 456 11.78 -8.03 -6.30
N LYS A 457 11.21 -9.12 -6.79
CA LYS A 457 11.16 -9.44 -8.23
C LYS A 457 10.30 -8.46 -9.03
N GLU A 458 9.18 -8.04 -8.45
CA GLU A 458 8.20 -7.13 -9.06
C GLU A 458 8.76 -5.72 -9.26
N ALA A 459 9.87 -5.40 -8.61
CA ALA A 459 10.51 -4.09 -8.73
C ALA A 459 11.07 -3.82 -10.13
N ALA A 460 11.51 -4.87 -10.84
CA ALA A 460 12.06 -4.73 -12.19
C ALA A 460 10.98 -4.27 -13.19
N ASP A 461 9.79 -4.89 -13.15
CA ASP A 461 8.66 -4.50 -14.00
C ASP A 461 8.15 -3.10 -13.66
N ALA A 462 8.01 -2.78 -12.36
CA ALA A 462 7.61 -1.46 -11.93
C ALA A 462 8.59 -0.37 -12.38
N LEU A 463 9.91 -0.63 -12.35
CA LEU A 463 10.94 0.28 -12.88
C LEU A 463 10.82 0.46 -14.38
N GLU A 464 10.57 -0.61 -15.13
CA GLU A 464 10.39 -0.54 -16.58
C GLU A 464 9.19 0.33 -16.94
N GLN A 465 8.05 0.15 -16.24
CA GLN A 465 6.87 0.98 -16.43
C GLN A 465 7.17 2.47 -16.17
N ILE A 466 7.80 2.80 -15.03
CA ILE A 466 8.18 4.19 -14.69
C ILE A 466 9.11 4.78 -15.76
N ASN A 467 10.08 4.01 -16.25
CA ASN A 467 11.01 4.48 -17.28
C ASN A 467 10.32 4.72 -18.63
N LYS A 468 9.29 3.95 -18.98
CA LYS A 468 8.49 4.17 -20.19
C LYS A 468 7.60 5.41 -20.07
N ILE A 469 7.10 5.72 -18.89
CA ILE A 469 6.24 6.89 -18.62
C ILE A 469 7.04 8.19 -18.63
N ASP A 470 8.22 8.21 -18.03
CA ASP A 470 9.02 9.41 -17.78
C ASP A 470 10.03 9.73 -18.92
N LYS A 471 10.00 8.96 -20.00
CA LYS A 471 10.82 9.23 -21.22
C LYS A 471 10.22 10.33 -22.13
N LYS A 472 9.26 11.12 -21.61
CA LYS A 472 8.66 12.25 -22.35
C LYS A 472 9.46 13.54 -22.20
#